data_958414c5b7caf6edad4bad521bfa6caa
#
_entry.id   958414c5b7caf6edad4bad521bfa6caa
#
_cell.length_a   1.000
_cell.length_b   1.000
_cell.length_c   1.000
_cell.angle_alpha   90.00
_cell.angle_beta   90.00
_cell.angle_gamma   90.00
#
_symmetry.space_group_name_H-M   'P 1'
#
loop_
_entity.id
_entity.type
_entity.pdbx_description
1 polymer ?
#
loop_
_entity_poly.entity_id
_entity_poly.type
_entity_poly.pdbx_seq_one_letter_code
_entity_poly.pdbx_strand_id
1 'polypeptide(L)'
;GDFVIDSIRLPQLSDGKYSRGVVGLVTGSARYPGAAVLSSAAAARTNTGMVRYLGPQRTQDMVLSSLPEAVIGKGRVQSWVVGSGVPAGDDEASDSDFQRKTIAALLKHYALPQETDLDDDVDARHAGALDMPPIVVDAGALDLLPDKVPAQVVVTPHAGELARMLTRL
;
A
#
# COMPACT_ATOMS: atom_id res chain seq x y z
N GLY A 1 -15.47 -16.44 16.46
CA GLY A 1 -15.42 -15.46 17.55
C GLY A 1 -14.01 -15.20 18.04
N ASP A 2 -13.34 -16.21 18.52
CA ASP A 2 -12.08 -16.08 19.27
C ASP A 2 -10.91 -15.53 18.42
N PHE A 3 -10.79 -15.99 17.17
CA PHE A 3 -9.75 -15.50 16.25
C PHE A 3 -9.77 -13.98 16.02
N VAL A 4 -10.96 -13.37 15.96
CA VAL A 4 -11.08 -11.91 15.77
C VAL A 4 -10.66 -11.16 17.04
N ILE A 5 -11.01 -11.68 18.21
CA ILE A 5 -10.65 -11.09 19.50
C ILE A 5 -9.13 -11.13 19.69
N ASP A 6 -8.49 -12.25 19.38
CA ASP A 6 -7.04 -12.43 19.47
C ASP A 6 -6.26 -11.54 18.49
N SER A 7 -6.90 -11.16 17.37
CA SER A 7 -6.32 -10.26 16.38
C SER A 7 -6.41 -8.78 16.79
N ILE A 8 -7.24 -8.42 17.77
CA ILE A 8 -7.41 -7.05 18.25
C ILE A 8 -6.57 -6.86 19.51
N ARG A 9 -5.33 -6.42 19.33
CA ARG A 9 -4.46 -6.10 20.45
C ARG A 9 -4.84 -4.75 21.07
N LEU A 10 -5.22 -4.73 22.34
CA LEU A 10 -5.44 -3.50 23.09
C LEU A 10 -4.10 -2.80 23.41
N PRO A 11 -4.07 -1.45 23.42
CA PRO A 11 -2.88 -0.70 23.82
C PRO A 11 -2.45 -1.02 25.25
N GLN A 12 -1.14 -1.13 25.46
CA GLN A 12 -0.53 -1.34 26.78
C GLN A 12 0.29 -0.10 27.18
N LEU A 13 0.54 0.09 28.48
CA LEU A 13 1.33 1.24 28.99
C LEU A 13 2.76 1.29 28.43
N SER A 14 3.32 0.13 28.06
CA SER A 14 4.65 0.01 27.45
C SER A 14 4.67 0.24 25.95
N ASP A 15 3.50 0.43 25.32
CA ASP A 15 3.44 0.54 23.87
C ASP A 15 3.95 1.90 23.38
N GLY A 16 4.76 1.85 22.34
CA GLY A 16 5.16 3.00 21.54
C GLY A 16 4.60 2.91 20.12
N LYS A 17 4.80 3.96 19.36
CA LYS A 17 4.32 4.06 17.97
C LYS A 17 4.81 2.91 17.08
N TYR A 18 6.00 2.38 17.30
CA TYR A 18 6.56 1.28 16.50
C TYR A 18 6.16 -0.10 17.00
N SER A 19 5.88 -0.28 18.29
CA SER A 19 5.41 -1.56 18.82
C SER A 19 3.97 -1.86 18.42
N ARG A 20 3.17 -0.81 18.18
CA ARG A 20 1.80 -0.91 17.67
C ARG A 20 1.70 -0.92 16.13
N GLY A 21 2.83 -0.79 15.45
CA GLY A 21 2.93 -0.79 14.01
C GLY A 21 2.73 0.58 13.36
N VAL A 22 3.38 0.75 12.22
CA VAL A 22 3.26 1.94 11.35
C VAL A 22 2.71 1.49 10.01
N VAL A 23 1.55 2.02 9.63
CA VAL A 23 0.97 1.80 8.31
C VAL A 23 1.34 2.96 7.37
N GLY A 24 1.89 2.63 6.21
CA GLY A 24 2.16 3.55 5.13
C GLY A 24 1.01 3.56 4.12
N LEU A 25 0.59 4.73 3.69
CA LEU A 25 -0.50 4.92 2.75
C LEU A 25 -0.02 5.66 1.51
N VAL A 26 -0.29 5.08 0.32
CA VAL A 26 -0.12 5.73 -0.98
C VAL A 26 -1.47 5.66 -1.70
N THR A 27 -2.37 6.55 -1.31
CA THR A 27 -3.78 6.56 -1.71
C THR A 27 -4.23 7.96 -2.09
N GLY A 28 -5.32 8.06 -2.82
CA GLY A 28 -5.80 9.33 -3.35
C GLY A 28 -4.92 9.86 -4.48
N SER A 29 -5.45 10.76 -5.24
CA SER A 29 -4.77 11.46 -6.34
C SER A 29 -5.29 12.88 -6.45
N ALA A 30 -4.78 13.66 -7.39
CA ALA A 30 -5.32 14.98 -7.69
C ALA A 30 -6.81 14.92 -8.06
N ARG A 31 -7.23 13.84 -8.74
CA ARG A 31 -8.62 13.62 -9.17
C ARG A 31 -9.52 13.08 -8.05
N TYR A 32 -8.99 12.21 -7.18
CA TYR A 32 -9.73 11.55 -6.10
C TYR A 32 -9.08 11.78 -4.73
N PRO A 33 -8.91 13.03 -4.29
CA PRO A 33 -8.17 13.34 -3.06
C PRO A 33 -8.88 12.82 -1.79
N GLY A 34 -10.20 12.67 -1.83
CA GLY A 34 -10.99 12.14 -0.70
C GLY A 34 -10.61 10.72 -0.29
N ALA A 35 -10.11 9.89 -1.22
CA ALA A 35 -9.65 8.55 -0.91
C ALA A 35 -8.45 8.55 0.06
N ALA A 36 -7.57 9.56 -0.03
CA ALA A 36 -6.47 9.76 0.92
C ALA A 36 -6.99 9.99 2.34
N VAL A 37 -8.01 10.83 2.49
CA VAL A 37 -8.62 11.14 3.78
C VAL A 37 -9.32 9.91 4.37
N LEU A 38 -10.12 9.21 3.55
CA LEU A 38 -10.87 8.04 4.00
C LEU A 38 -9.96 6.91 4.44
N SER A 39 -8.93 6.58 3.65
CA SER A 39 -7.98 5.51 3.98
C SER A 39 -7.12 5.86 5.21
N SER A 40 -6.69 7.11 5.35
CA SER A 40 -5.93 7.57 6.52
C SER A 40 -6.78 7.52 7.80
N ALA A 41 -8.03 7.99 7.73
CA ALA A 41 -8.95 7.94 8.86
C ALA A 41 -9.32 6.50 9.24
N ALA A 42 -9.50 5.61 8.27
CA ALA A 42 -9.73 4.19 8.52
C ALA A 42 -8.52 3.54 9.20
N ALA A 43 -7.31 3.75 8.66
CA ALA A 43 -6.08 3.22 9.24
C ALA A 43 -5.87 3.67 10.69
N ALA A 44 -6.11 4.94 11.01
CA ALA A 44 -6.00 5.45 12.37
C ALA A 44 -6.95 4.75 13.37
N ARG A 45 -8.08 4.22 12.88
CA ARG A 45 -9.07 3.51 13.70
C ARG A 45 -8.77 2.01 13.89
N THR A 46 -7.76 1.47 13.24
CA THR A 46 -7.37 0.04 13.37
C THR A 46 -6.40 -0.22 14.52
N ASN A 47 -6.29 0.71 15.46
CA ASN A 47 -5.39 0.59 16.62
C ASN A 47 -3.89 0.59 16.24
N THR A 48 -3.54 1.06 15.02
CA THR A 48 -2.13 1.24 14.62
C THR A 48 -1.44 2.33 15.45
N GLY A 49 -0.13 2.20 15.62
CA GLY A 49 0.67 3.16 16.39
C GLY A 49 0.92 4.48 15.65
N MET A 50 0.93 4.43 14.31
CA MET A 50 1.13 5.62 13.48
C MET A 50 0.58 5.40 12.07
N VAL A 51 -0.01 6.42 11.51
CA VAL A 51 -0.34 6.53 10.09
C VAL A 51 0.70 7.41 9.40
N ARG A 52 1.32 6.89 8.35
CA ARG A 52 2.26 7.61 7.50
C ARG A 52 1.67 7.76 6.10
N TYR A 53 1.54 8.99 5.64
CA TYR A 53 0.94 9.29 4.35
C TYR A 53 1.97 9.81 3.34
N LEU A 54 1.95 9.27 2.12
CA LEU A 54 2.74 9.73 0.98
C LEU A 54 1.78 10.13 -0.16
N GLY A 55 1.91 11.36 -0.64
CA GLY A 55 1.09 11.86 -1.73
C GLY A 55 1.46 13.28 -2.13
N PRO A 56 0.77 13.85 -3.14
CA PRO A 56 0.96 15.24 -3.52
C PRO A 56 0.48 16.21 -2.44
N GLN A 57 1.00 17.43 -2.43
CA GLN A 57 0.77 18.43 -1.38
C GLN A 57 -0.71 18.62 -1.05
N ARG A 58 -1.57 18.73 -2.07
CA ARG A 58 -3.00 18.92 -1.86
C ARG A 58 -3.64 17.79 -1.02
N THR A 59 -3.27 16.55 -1.27
CA THR A 59 -3.80 15.41 -0.49
C THR A 59 -3.18 15.35 0.90
N GLN A 60 -1.91 15.74 1.06
CA GLN A 60 -1.28 15.87 2.37
C GLN A 60 -2.03 16.88 3.25
N ASP A 61 -2.35 18.05 2.72
CA ASP A 61 -3.07 19.10 3.45
C ASP A 61 -4.46 18.63 3.89
N MET A 62 -5.17 17.91 3.03
CA MET A 62 -6.48 17.33 3.35
C MET A 62 -6.38 16.23 4.42
N VAL A 63 -5.37 15.37 4.34
CA VAL A 63 -5.12 14.33 5.35
C VAL A 63 -4.82 14.99 6.70
N LEU A 64 -3.90 15.96 6.75
CA LEU A 64 -3.53 16.65 8.00
C LEU A 64 -4.71 17.44 8.58
N SER A 65 -5.58 18.00 7.76
CA SER A 65 -6.81 18.69 8.22
C SER A 65 -7.79 17.74 8.90
N SER A 66 -7.83 16.47 8.46
CA SER A 66 -8.74 15.44 8.99
C SER A 66 -8.09 14.57 10.07
N LEU A 67 -6.80 14.34 10.01
CA LEU A 67 -6.01 13.48 10.89
C LEU A 67 -4.68 14.19 11.21
N PRO A 68 -4.66 15.15 12.16
CA PRO A 68 -3.47 15.95 12.47
C PRO A 68 -2.27 15.13 12.97
N GLU A 69 -2.51 13.95 13.54
CA GLU A 69 -1.49 13.02 14.00
C GLU A 69 -0.81 12.21 12.87
N ALA A 70 -1.29 12.29 11.63
CA ALA A 70 -0.65 11.64 10.50
C ALA A 70 0.75 12.23 10.26
N VAL A 71 1.69 11.36 9.93
CA VAL A 71 3.06 11.75 9.58
C VAL A 71 3.22 11.74 8.07
N ILE A 72 3.63 12.87 7.51
CA ILE A 72 3.83 13.01 6.07
C ILE A 72 5.25 12.57 5.66
N GLY A 73 5.33 11.96 4.48
CA GLY A 73 6.59 11.65 3.81
C GLY A 73 7.17 10.27 4.14
N LYS A 74 8.33 9.97 3.55
CA LYS A 74 9.02 8.69 3.67
C LYS A 74 9.50 8.40 5.08
N GLY A 75 9.64 7.13 5.41
CA GLY A 75 10.17 6.65 6.67
C GLY A 75 9.83 5.18 6.90
N ARG A 76 10.19 4.66 8.07
CA ARG A 76 9.93 3.27 8.42
C ARG A 76 8.42 3.01 8.47
N VAL A 77 8.00 1.93 7.82
CA VAL A 77 6.64 1.36 7.87
C VAL A 77 6.73 -0.14 8.11
N GLN A 78 5.65 -0.73 8.58
CA GLN A 78 5.53 -2.15 8.89
C GLN A 78 4.38 -2.81 8.12
N SER A 79 3.57 -2.00 7.42
CA SER A 79 2.60 -2.45 6.43
C SER A 79 2.26 -1.32 5.47
N TRP A 80 1.79 -1.66 4.27
CA TRP A 80 1.38 -0.70 3.25
C TRP A 80 -0.08 -0.89 2.82
N VAL A 81 -0.74 0.21 2.49
CA VAL A 81 -2.01 0.21 1.74
C VAL A 81 -1.87 1.17 0.58
N VAL A 82 -2.10 0.69 -0.64
CA VAL A 82 -1.85 1.46 -1.86
C VAL A 82 -2.98 1.33 -2.88
N GLY A 83 -3.21 2.37 -3.65
CA GLY A 83 -4.00 2.32 -4.88
C GLY A 83 -5.39 2.92 -4.80
N SER A 84 -6.07 2.89 -3.66
CA SER A 84 -7.41 3.48 -3.54
C SER A 84 -7.41 4.96 -3.97
N GLY A 85 -8.24 5.32 -4.95
CA GLY A 85 -8.31 6.66 -5.53
C GLY A 85 -7.13 7.06 -6.42
N VAL A 86 -6.36 6.08 -6.89
CA VAL A 86 -5.29 6.26 -7.89
C VAL A 86 -5.85 5.87 -9.26
N PRO A 87 -5.56 6.61 -10.35
CA PRO A 87 -6.06 6.27 -11.68
C PRO A 87 -5.49 4.93 -12.17
N ALA A 88 -6.30 4.17 -12.90
CA ALA A 88 -5.87 2.95 -13.58
C ALA A 88 -5.05 3.27 -14.85
N GLY A 89 -4.36 2.28 -15.43
CA GLY A 89 -3.47 2.46 -16.57
C GLY A 89 -4.14 2.91 -17.87
N ASP A 90 -5.44 2.68 -17.99
CA ASP A 90 -6.28 3.12 -19.12
C ASP A 90 -6.82 4.55 -18.94
N ASP A 91 -6.57 5.21 -17.82
CA ASP A 91 -6.94 6.61 -17.59
C ASP A 91 -5.86 7.54 -18.19
N GLU A 92 -6.28 8.57 -18.94
CA GLU A 92 -5.38 9.56 -19.56
C GLU A 92 -4.45 10.28 -18.56
N ALA A 93 -4.86 10.37 -17.28
CA ALA A 93 -4.07 10.96 -16.22
C ALA A 93 -3.01 10.01 -15.63
N SER A 94 -2.98 8.74 -16.01
CA SER A 94 -2.17 7.71 -15.35
C SER A 94 -0.66 7.94 -15.45
N ASP A 95 -0.17 8.34 -16.61
CA ASP A 95 1.27 8.47 -16.87
C ASP A 95 1.93 9.62 -16.10
N SER A 96 1.18 10.66 -15.77
CA SER A 96 1.67 11.82 -15.01
C SER A 96 1.39 11.72 -13.51
N ASP A 97 0.56 10.77 -13.07
CA ASP A 97 0.12 10.67 -11.68
C ASP A 97 1.28 10.33 -10.73
N PHE A 98 1.47 11.18 -9.73
CA PHE A 98 2.54 11.03 -8.73
C PHE A 98 2.39 9.74 -7.92
N GLN A 99 1.15 9.41 -7.52
CA GLN A 99 0.87 8.25 -6.69
C GLN A 99 1.15 6.96 -7.46
N ARG A 100 0.72 6.91 -8.73
CA ARG A 100 0.95 5.77 -9.60
C ARG A 100 2.46 5.48 -9.76
N LYS A 101 3.27 6.51 -10.00
CA LYS A 101 4.73 6.37 -10.07
C LYS A 101 5.35 5.90 -8.76
N THR A 102 4.88 6.43 -7.65
CA THR A 102 5.33 6.03 -6.30
C THR A 102 5.00 4.56 -6.02
N ILE A 103 3.78 4.13 -6.34
CA ILE A 103 3.33 2.75 -6.17
C ILE A 103 4.11 1.80 -7.08
N ALA A 104 4.29 2.14 -8.36
CA ALA A 104 5.07 1.34 -9.29
C ALA A 104 6.51 1.11 -8.79
N ALA A 105 7.14 2.15 -8.25
CA ALA A 105 8.47 2.04 -7.66
C ALA A 105 8.47 1.12 -6.41
N LEU A 106 7.45 1.21 -5.57
CA LEU A 106 7.31 0.36 -4.38
C LEU A 106 7.07 -1.10 -4.77
N LEU A 107 6.15 -1.37 -5.68
CA LEU A 107 5.76 -2.73 -6.08
C LEU A 107 6.90 -3.50 -6.77
N LYS A 108 7.87 -2.82 -7.39
CA LYS A 108 9.08 -3.47 -7.91
C LYS A 108 9.86 -4.27 -6.86
N HIS A 109 9.82 -3.83 -5.60
CA HIS A 109 10.48 -4.54 -4.50
C HIS A 109 9.75 -5.83 -4.08
N TYR A 110 8.50 -6.02 -4.51
CA TYR A 110 7.73 -7.24 -4.27
C TYR A 110 7.79 -8.21 -5.45
N ALA A 111 8.48 -7.87 -6.54
CA ALA A 111 8.62 -8.77 -7.67
C ALA A 111 9.46 -9.99 -7.28
N LEU A 112 8.89 -11.19 -7.43
CA LEU A 112 9.64 -12.43 -7.33
C LEU A 112 10.34 -12.72 -8.66
N PRO A 113 11.57 -13.22 -8.64
CA PRO A 113 12.28 -13.65 -9.83
C PRO A 113 11.48 -14.70 -10.62
N GLN A 114 11.63 -14.70 -11.94
CA GLN A 114 11.07 -15.74 -12.80
C GLN A 114 12.07 -16.89 -12.94
N GLU A 115 11.59 -18.09 -13.26
CA GLU A 115 12.44 -19.27 -13.46
C GLU A 115 13.45 -19.12 -14.59
N THR A 116 13.22 -18.16 -15.48
CA THR A 116 14.09 -17.83 -16.61
C THR A 116 15.18 -16.81 -16.27
N ASP A 117 15.14 -16.23 -15.09
CA ASP A 117 16.18 -15.29 -14.65
C ASP A 117 17.46 -16.06 -14.31
N LEU A 118 18.54 -15.80 -15.03
CA LEU A 118 19.83 -16.50 -14.90
C LEU A 118 20.94 -15.59 -14.36
N ASP A 119 20.58 -14.48 -13.72
CA ASP A 119 21.57 -13.54 -13.16
C ASP A 119 22.01 -13.94 -11.74
N ASP A 120 23.21 -13.51 -11.34
CA ASP A 120 23.81 -13.85 -10.04
C ASP A 120 23.06 -13.24 -8.83
N ASP A 121 22.09 -12.34 -9.08
CA ASP A 121 21.34 -11.61 -8.05
C ASP A 121 19.93 -12.18 -7.78
N VAL A 122 19.55 -13.29 -8.40
CA VAL A 122 18.20 -13.89 -8.26
C VAL A 122 17.85 -14.20 -6.81
N ASP A 123 18.77 -14.85 -6.08
CA ASP A 123 18.54 -15.22 -4.68
C ASP A 123 18.42 -13.99 -3.78
N ALA A 124 19.20 -12.95 -4.01
CA ALA A 124 19.13 -11.71 -3.26
C ALA A 124 17.83 -10.96 -3.51
N ARG A 125 17.35 -10.91 -4.77
CA ARG A 125 16.04 -10.31 -5.12
C ARG A 125 14.89 -11.12 -4.51
N HIS A 126 14.95 -12.43 -4.54
CA HIS A 126 13.94 -13.30 -3.92
C HIS A 126 13.86 -13.06 -2.42
N ALA A 127 14.99 -13.10 -1.71
CA ALA A 127 15.07 -12.81 -0.28
C ALA A 127 14.55 -11.40 0.06
N GLY A 128 14.95 -10.40 -0.73
CA GLY A 128 14.51 -9.02 -0.58
C GLY A 128 12.99 -8.87 -0.72
N ALA A 129 12.37 -9.55 -1.70
CA ALA A 129 10.92 -9.50 -1.88
C ALA A 129 10.17 -10.16 -0.70
N LEU A 130 10.69 -11.25 -0.15
CA LEU A 130 10.11 -11.93 1.02
C LEU A 130 10.24 -11.11 2.31
N ASP A 131 11.26 -10.26 2.44
CA ASP A 131 11.49 -9.41 3.62
C ASP A 131 10.67 -8.10 3.58
N MET A 132 9.99 -7.82 2.47
CA MET A 132 9.13 -6.65 2.36
C MET A 132 7.93 -6.72 3.32
N PRO A 133 7.51 -5.56 3.91
CA PRO A 133 6.31 -5.51 4.77
C PRO A 133 5.05 -5.97 4.04
N PRO A 134 4.04 -6.53 4.75
CA PRO A 134 2.73 -6.82 4.15
C PRO A 134 2.15 -5.60 3.43
N ILE A 135 1.50 -5.82 2.29
CA ILE A 135 0.91 -4.75 1.48
C ILE A 135 -0.49 -5.13 0.99
N VAL A 136 -1.42 -4.18 1.09
CA VAL A 136 -2.74 -4.25 0.45
C VAL A 136 -2.70 -3.40 -0.81
N VAL A 137 -3.04 -3.99 -1.95
CA VAL A 137 -3.07 -3.34 -3.28
C VAL A 137 -4.49 -3.32 -3.81
N ASP A 138 -4.99 -2.14 -4.12
CA ASP A 138 -6.37 -1.87 -4.49
C ASP A 138 -6.47 -0.98 -5.74
N ALA A 139 -7.62 -0.99 -6.40
CA ALA A 139 -8.00 -0.07 -7.47
C ALA A 139 -6.91 0.12 -8.55
N GLY A 140 -6.54 1.36 -8.86
CA GLY A 140 -5.57 1.69 -9.92
C GLY A 140 -4.13 1.21 -9.67
N ALA A 141 -3.83 0.57 -8.56
CA ALA A 141 -2.54 -0.07 -8.34
C ALA A 141 -2.52 -1.55 -8.77
N LEU A 142 -3.67 -2.17 -9.03
CA LEU A 142 -3.77 -3.58 -9.38
C LEU A 142 -3.10 -3.90 -10.73
N ASP A 143 -3.10 -2.97 -11.66
CA ASP A 143 -2.44 -3.13 -12.96
C ASP A 143 -0.92 -2.87 -12.93
N LEU A 144 -0.40 -2.42 -11.80
CA LEU A 144 1.02 -2.22 -11.53
C LEU A 144 1.68 -3.43 -10.84
N LEU A 145 0.89 -4.44 -10.49
CA LEU A 145 1.41 -5.65 -9.84
C LEU A 145 2.39 -6.38 -10.76
N PRO A 146 3.55 -6.83 -10.23
CA PRO A 146 4.40 -7.79 -10.91
C PRO A 146 3.68 -9.12 -11.17
N ASP A 147 4.12 -9.88 -12.17
CA ASP A 147 3.52 -11.17 -12.54
C ASP A 147 3.54 -12.20 -11.40
N LYS A 148 4.63 -12.18 -10.61
CA LYS A 148 4.77 -13.03 -9.43
C LYS A 148 5.11 -12.17 -8.22
N VAL A 149 4.35 -12.36 -7.14
CA VAL A 149 4.52 -11.64 -5.87
C VAL A 149 4.44 -12.60 -4.69
N PRO A 150 5.08 -12.28 -3.54
CA PRO A 150 5.05 -13.13 -2.36
C PRO A 150 3.69 -13.07 -1.63
N ALA A 151 3.47 -14.02 -0.72
CA ALA A 151 2.18 -14.24 -0.05
C ALA A 151 1.70 -13.05 0.84
N GLN A 152 2.61 -12.14 1.22
CA GLN A 152 2.25 -10.94 1.98
C GLN A 152 1.61 -9.82 1.12
N VAL A 153 1.45 -10.02 -0.18
CA VAL A 153 0.71 -9.13 -1.07
C VAL A 153 -0.76 -9.55 -1.08
N VAL A 154 -1.62 -8.69 -0.56
CA VAL A 154 -3.07 -8.88 -0.55
C VAL A 154 -3.70 -7.96 -1.57
N VAL A 155 -4.58 -8.47 -2.42
CA VAL A 155 -5.30 -7.71 -3.43
C VAL A 155 -6.79 -7.62 -3.11
N THR A 156 -7.42 -6.49 -3.42
CA THR A 156 -8.85 -6.23 -3.14
C THR A 156 -9.64 -5.87 -4.40
N PRO A 157 -9.59 -6.68 -5.49
CA PRO A 157 -10.25 -6.36 -6.73
C PRO A 157 -11.78 -6.50 -6.59
N HIS A 158 -12.54 -5.54 -7.12
CA HIS A 158 -13.95 -5.77 -7.42
C HIS A 158 -14.10 -6.67 -8.67
N ALA A 159 -15.30 -7.15 -8.97
CA ALA A 159 -15.51 -8.15 -10.02
C ALA A 159 -14.94 -7.76 -11.41
N GLY A 160 -15.05 -6.48 -11.81
CA GLY A 160 -14.49 -6.00 -13.07
C GLY A 160 -12.96 -5.93 -13.09
N GLU A 161 -12.34 -5.57 -11.98
CA GLU A 161 -10.88 -5.58 -11.82
C GLU A 161 -10.34 -7.01 -11.83
N LEU A 162 -11.00 -7.92 -11.11
CA LEU A 162 -10.63 -9.34 -11.10
C LEU A 162 -10.70 -9.93 -12.49
N ALA A 163 -11.77 -9.64 -13.26
CA ALA A 163 -11.89 -10.11 -14.65
C ALA A 163 -10.71 -9.62 -15.52
N ARG A 164 -10.31 -8.34 -15.39
CA ARG A 164 -9.14 -7.80 -16.10
C ARG A 164 -7.83 -8.46 -15.66
N MET A 165 -7.66 -8.72 -14.37
CA MET A 165 -6.47 -9.41 -13.86
C MET A 165 -6.37 -10.83 -14.44
N LEU A 166 -7.47 -11.58 -14.46
CA LEU A 166 -7.51 -12.94 -14.99
C LEU A 166 -7.25 -13.03 -16.50
N THR A 167 -7.53 -11.96 -17.26
CA THR A 167 -7.21 -11.93 -18.71
C THR A 167 -5.75 -11.60 -19.00
N ARG A 168 -4.96 -11.20 -17.99
CA ARG A 168 -3.52 -10.93 -18.11
C ARG A 168 -2.65 -12.15 -17.79
N LEU A 169 -3.24 -13.17 -17.17
CA LEU A 169 -2.61 -14.46 -16.87
C LEU A 169 -2.67 -15.40 -18.05
#